data_e615e6f1f59ea7567a6f9547d243218a
#
_entry.id   e615e6f1f59ea7567a6f9547d243218a
#
_cell.length_a   1.000
_cell.length_b   1.000
_cell.length_c   1.000
_cell.angle_alpha   90.00
_cell.angle_beta   90.00
_cell.angle_gamma   90.00
#
_symmetry.space_group_name_H-M   'P 1'
#
loop_
_entity.id
_entity.type
_entity.pdbx_description
1 polymer ?
#
loop_
_entity_poly.entity_id
_entity_poly.type
_entity_poly.pdbx_seq_one_letter_code
_entity_poly.pdbx_strand_id
1 'polypeptide(L)'
;IPHPLQHHKTVSWRDMRDAELIGVSSFMATRVFMDYQLAKRGIRLHGNYEVQHHATAVNLVAAGVGSAILPSSTFKTGDRPGVLKIPLVQPSVKRKVVLLQPQRGVLSPAAEAFQKLLLGMSFKI
;
A
#
# COMPACT_ATOMS: atom_id res chain seq x y z
N ILE A 1 11.02 3.68 -20.12
CA ILE A 1 12.28 2.96 -19.84
C ILE A 1 11.91 1.63 -19.22
N PRO A 2 12.36 0.49 -19.75
CA PRO A 2 12.06 -0.81 -19.17
C PRO A 2 12.62 -0.89 -17.74
N HIS A 3 11.76 -1.31 -16.79
CA HIS A 3 12.17 -1.51 -15.40
C HIS A 3 12.72 -2.94 -15.23
N PRO A 4 13.81 -3.15 -14.47
CA PRO A 4 14.39 -4.48 -14.29
C PRO A 4 13.40 -5.54 -13.76
N LEU A 5 12.42 -5.13 -12.97
CA LEU A 5 11.43 -6.02 -12.35
C LEU A 5 10.14 -6.20 -13.18
N GLN A 6 10.04 -5.61 -14.36
CA GLN A 6 8.78 -5.59 -15.14
C GLN A 6 8.27 -6.97 -15.54
N HIS A 7 9.12 -7.97 -15.63
CA HIS A 7 8.76 -9.33 -16.02
C HIS A 7 8.53 -10.27 -14.83
N HIS A 8 8.69 -9.78 -13.61
CA HIS A 8 8.48 -10.57 -12.40
C HIS A 8 6.99 -10.64 -12.06
N LYS A 9 6.49 -11.84 -11.77
CA LYS A 9 5.12 -12.05 -11.27
C LYS A 9 4.98 -11.61 -9.81
N THR A 10 6.05 -11.77 -9.03
CA THR A 10 6.17 -11.34 -7.64
C THR A 10 7.57 -10.80 -7.41
N VAL A 11 7.70 -9.94 -6.42
CA VAL A 11 8.97 -9.35 -6.02
C VAL A 11 9.14 -9.54 -4.52
N SER A 12 10.34 -9.90 -4.07
CA SER A 12 10.62 -9.99 -2.64
C SER A 12 11.05 -8.63 -2.08
N TRP A 13 10.88 -8.45 -0.78
CA TRP A 13 11.36 -7.25 -0.09
C TRP A 13 12.86 -7.05 -0.25
N ARG A 14 13.62 -8.14 -0.34
CA ARG A 14 15.06 -8.08 -0.55
C ARG A 14 15.43 -7.57 -1.94
N ASP A 15 14.62 -7.89 -2.95
CA ASP A 15 14.81 -7.38 -4.31
C ASP A 15 14.64 -5.85 -4.38
N MET A 16 13.90 -5.27 -3.43
CA MET A 16 13.67 -3.83 -3.36
C MET A 16 14.82 -3.07 -2.67
N ARG A 17 15.78 -3.76 -2.09
CA ARG A 17 16.88 -3.13 -1.36
C ARG A 17 17.72 -2.19 -2.22
N ASP A 18 17.96 -2.57 -3.46
CA ASP A 18 18.78 -1.83 -4.41
C ASP A 18 17.94 -1.00 -5.41
N ALA A 19 16.61 -0.95 -5.22
CA ALA A 19 15.73 -0.19 -6.08
C ALA A 19 15.69 1.29 -5.66
N GLU A 20 15.49 2.17 -6.64
CA GLU A 20 15.15 3.57 -6.38
C GLU A 20 13.73 3.62 -5.80
N LEU A 21 13.62 3.88 -4.51
CA LEU A 21 12.34 3.83 -3.79
C LEU A 21 11.77 5.21 -3.55
N ILE A 22 10.49 5.33 -3.85
CA ILE A 22 9.65 6.47 -3.50
C ILE A 22 8.83 6.05 -2.28
N GLY A 23 9.20 6.57 -1.12
CA GLY A 23 8.52 6.30 0.14
C GLY A 23 7.41 7.30 0.43
N VAL A 24 6.34 6.84 1.08
CA VAL A 24 5.37 7.73 1.69
C VAL A 24 5.90 8.20 3.05
N SER A 25 5.37 9.33 3.52
CA SER A 25 5.81 9.94 4.77
C SER A 25 5.85 8.95 5.94
N SER A 26 6.93 8.99 6.72
CA SER A 26 7.13 8.18 7.91
C SER A 26 6.07 8.40 9.00
N PHE A 27 5.32 9.48 8.93
CA PHE A 27 4.19 9.76 9.83
C PHE A 27 2.89 9.05 9.42
N MET A 28 2.81 8.50 8.22
CA MET A 28 1.63 7.76 7.79
C MET A 28 1.55 6.41 8.49
N ALA A 29 0.38 6.07 9.01
CA ALA A 29 0.15 4.82 9.73
C ALA A 29 0.53 3.58 8.91
N THR A 30 0.29 3.58 7.61
CA THR A 30 0.69 2.50 6.70
C THR A 30 2.21 2.31 6.68
N ARG A 31 2.98 3.40 6.67
CA ARG A 31 4.45 3.35 6.70
C ARG A 31 4.96 2.83 8.03
N VAL A 32 4.41 3.33 9.13
CA VAL A 32 4.76 2.87 10.48
C VAL A 32 4.50 1.36 10.62
N PHE A 33 3.33 0.91 10.20
CA PHE A 33 2.98 -0.50 10.23
C PHE A 33 3.94 -1.36 9.39
N MET A 34 4.23 -0.94 8.18
CA MET A 34 5.13 -1.64 7.28
C MET A 34 6.55 -1.73 7.87
N ASP A 35 7.09 -0.61 8.32
CA ASP A 35 8.44 -0.56 8.90
C ASP A 35 8.56 -1.48 10.11
N TYR A 36 7.53 -1.52 10.95
CA TYR A 36 7.46 -2.42 12.10
C TYR A 36 7.47 -3.90 11.69
N GLN A 37 6.67 -4.26 10.70
CA GLN A 37 6.61 -5.66 10.21
C GLN A 37 7.93 -6.09 9.59
N LEU A 38 8.59 -5.20 8.87
CA LEU A 38 9.89 -5.49 8.26
C LEU A 38 11.01 -5.56 9.30
N ALA A 39 11.01 -4.67 10.28
CA ALA A 39 12.01 -4.65 11.35
C ALA A 39 12.04 -5.95 12.14
N LYS A 40 10.90 -6.58 12.37
CA LYS A 40 10.82 -7.90 13.01
C LYS A 40 11.60 -8.98 12.26
N ARG A 41 11.82 -8.79 10.98
CA ARG A 41 12.52 -9.72 10.09
C ARG A 41 13.91 -9.23 9.68
N GLY A 42 14.39 -8.18 10.34
CA GLY A 42 15.71 -7.60 10.07
C GLY A 42 15.79 -6.89 8.71
N ILE A 43 14.66 -6.49 8.15
CA ILE A 43 14.63 -5.80 6.86
C ILE A 43 14.43 -4.30 7.09
N ARG A 44 15.30 -3.50 6.48
CA ARG A 44 15.18 -2.04 6.42
C ARG A 44 15.23 -1.59 4.98
N LEU A 45 14.28 -0.76 4.59
CA LEU A 45 14.26 -0.11 3.29
C LEU A 45 14.46 1.38 3.46
N HIS A 46 15.32 1.94 2.63
CA HIS A 46 15.56 3.38 2.59
C HIS A 46 14.97 3.93 1.30
N GLY A 47 14.06 4.89 1.44
CA GLY A 47 13.53 5.62 0.29
C GLY A 47 14.51 6.70 -0.15
N ASN A 48 14.73 6.79 -1.46
CA ASN A 48 15.51 7.87 -2.07
C ASN A 48 14.70 9.16 -2.15
N TYR A 49 13.38 9.02 -2.19
CA TYR A 49 12.41 10.11 -2.24
C TYR A 49 11.32 9.87 -1.22
N GLU A 50 10.79 10.93 -0.65
CA GLU A 50 9.65 10.87 0.27
C GLU A 50 8.55 11.79 -0.22
N VAL A 51 7.32 11.27 -0.24
CA VAL A 51 6.10 12.00 -0.62
C VAL A 51 5.03 11.85 0.45
N GLN A 52 4.10 12.79 0.50
CA GLN A 52 3.03 12.80 1.49
C GLN A 52 1.75 12.08 1.04
N HIS A 53 1.59 11.88 -0.26
CA HIS A 53 0.37 11.29 -0.83
C HIS A 53 0.68 10.11 -1.75
N HIS A 54 -0.15 9.07 -1.68
CA HIS A 54 -0.03 7.90 -2.56
C HIS A 54 -0.14 8.28 -4.05
N ALA A 55 -1.04 9.20 -4.39
CA ALA A 55 -1.20 9.67 -5.77
C ALA A 55 0.08 10.31 -6.31
N THR A 56 0.80 11.06 -5.48
CA THR A 56 2.09 11.64 -5.86
C THR A 56 3.12 10.55 -6.14
N ALA A 57 3.16 9.51 -5.31
CA ALA A 57 4.05 8.36 -5.54
C ALA A 57 3.76 7.69 -6.87
N VAL A 58 2.49 7.43 -7.19
CA VAL A 58 2.08 6.83 -8.48
C VAL A 58 2.49 7.70 -9.66
N ASN A 59 2.35 9.01 -9.55
CA ASN A 59 2.76 9.94 -10.60
C ASN A 59 4.27 9.94 -10.83
N LEU A 60 5.07 9.85 -9.77
CA LEU A 60 6.52 9.75 -9.89
C LEU A 60 6.95 8.41 -10.52
N VAL A 61 6.27 7.31 -10.16
CA VAL A 61 6.49 6.01 -10.80
C VAL A 61 6.18 6.10 -12.30
N ALA A 62 5.06 6.71 -12.66
CA ALA A 62 4.68 6.90 -14.07
C ALA A 62 5.70 7.76 -14.84
N ALA A 63 6.35 8.71 -14.17
CA ALA A 63 7.40 9.54 -14.73
C ALA A 63 8.77 8.81 -14.82
N GLY A 64 8.88 7.58 -14.35
CA GLY A 64 10.11 6.79 -14.41
C GLY A 64 11.14 7.13 -13.33
N VAL A 65 10.72 7.79 -12.25
CA VAL A 65 11.63 8.16 -11.15
C VAL A 65 12.08 6.95 -10.36
N GLY A 66 11.20 5.96 -10.15
CA GLY A 66 11.51 4.77 -9.38
C GLY A 66 10.30 3.89 -9.13
N SER A 67 10.36 3.11 -8.07
CA SER A 67 9.29 2.21 -7.61
C SER A 67 8.70 2.69 -6.30
N ALA A 68 7.41 2.48 -6.09
CA ALA A 68 6.74 2.79 -4.83
C ALA A 68 6.14 1.54 -4.21
N ILE A 69 6.20 1.45 -2.88
CA ILE A 69 5.56 0.39 -2.12
C ILE A 69 4.30 0.97 -1.48
N LEU A 70 3.15 0.50 -1.94
CA LEU A 70 1.85 1.05 -1.56
C LEU A 70 0.89 -0.08 -1.16
N PRO A 71 -0.14 0.22 -0.36
CA PRO A 71 -1.21 -0.73 -0.13
C PRO A 71 -1.86 -1.16 -1.45
N SER A 72 -2.19 -2.45 -1.57
CA SER A 72 -2.77 -2.99 -2.82
C SER A 72 -4.07 -2.32 -3.25
N SER A 73 -4.81 -1.74 -2.30
CA SER A 73 -6.05 -1.00 -2.56
C SER A 73 -5.85 0.38 -3.18
N THR A 74 -4.63 0.91 -3.13
CA THR A 74 -4.33 2.28 -3.59
C THR A 74 -4.33 2.41 -5.11
N PHE A 75 -4.01 1.33 -5.80
CA PHE A 75 -3.81 1.33 -7.24
C PHE A 75 -4.39 0.05 -7.85
N LYS A 76 -5.18 0.17 -8.90
CA LYS A 76 -5.66 -0.96 -9.69
C LYS A 76 -4.81 -1.11 -10.95
N THR A 77 -4.60 -2.35 -11.36
CA THR A 77 -3.93 -2.62 -12.64
C THR A 77 -4.68 -1.96 -13.78
N GLY A 78 -4.00 -1.17 -14.56
CA GLY A 78 -4.59 -0.44 -15.69
C GLY A 78 -5.06 0.99 -15.36
N ASP A 79 -5.08 1.41 -14.09
CA ASP A 79 -5.49 2.77 -13.72
C ASP A 79 -4.55 3.84 -14.32
N ARG A 80 -3.31 3.48 -14.54
CA ARG A 80 -2.33 4.40 -15.12
C ARG A 80 -1.48 3.70 -16.18
N PRO A 81 -1.48 4.16 -17.44
CA PRO A 81 -0.60 3.62 -18.47
C PRO A 81 0.88 3.72 -18.06
N GLY A 82 1.64 2.67 -18.33
CA GLY A 82 3.07 2.64 -18.02
C GLY A 82 3.41 2.31 -16.56
N VAL A 83 2.42 2.05 -15.72
CA VAL A 83 2.63 1.65 -14.33
C VAL A 83 2.19 0.20 -14.14
N LEU A 84 3.08 -0.61 -13.57
CA LEU A 84 2.80 -2.00 -13.24
C LEU A 84 2.59 -2.14 -11.73
N LYS A 85 1.68 -3.04 -11.36
CA LYS A 85 1.45 -3.47 -9.98
C LYS A 85 1.96 -4.89 -9.82
N ILE A 86 2.96 -5.08 -8.97
CA ILE A 86 3.57 -6.37 -8.72
C ILE A 86 3.43 -6.70 -7.23
N PRO A 87 2.86 -7.86 -6.87
CA PRO A 87 2.78 -8.26 -5.47
C PRO A 87 4.14 -8.39 -4.81
N LEU A 88 4.25 -7.84 -3.61
CA LEU A 88 5.46 -7.90 -2.79
C LEU A 88 5.31 -9.01 -1.75
N VAL A 89 6.27 -9.93 -1.73
CA VAL A 89 6.23 -11.15 -0.95
C VAL A 89 7.53 -11.38 -0.17
N GLN A 90 7.54 -12.39 0.68
CA GLN A 90 8.71 -12.81 1.49
C GLN A 90 9.26 -11.69 2.40
N PRO A 91 8.46 -11.22 3.37
CA PRO A 91 7.16 -11.74 3.76
C PRO A 91 6.00 -11.09 3.01
N SER A 92 4.85 -11.80 2.97
CA SER A 92 3.59 -11.19 2.59
C SER A 92 3.08 -10.38 3.78
N VAL A 93 3.11 -9.05 3.68
CA VAL A 93 2.63 -8.15 4.73
C VAL A 93 1.18 -7.80 4.45
N LYS A 94 0.30 -8.13 5.39
CA LYS A 94 -1.13 -7.83 5.30
C LYS A 94 -1.54 -6.92 6.43
N ARG A 95 -2.44 -5.98 6.16
CA ARG A 95 -3.07 -5.14 7.17
C ARG A 95 -4.53 -5.51 7.34
N LYS A 96 -5.01 -5.39 8.56
CA LYS A 96 -6.41 -5.59 8.88
C LYS A 96 -7.15 -4.25 8.79
N VAL A 97 -8.27 -4.25 8.11
CA VAL A 97 -9.20 -3.11 8.09
C VAL A 97 -10.41 -3.48 8.93
N VAL A 98 -10.80 -2.62 9.84
CA VAL A 98 -11.90 -2.88 10.77
C VAL A 98 -12.89 -1.73 10.77
N LEU A 99 -14.14 -2.04 11.03
CA LEU A 99 -15.18 -1.06 11.28
C LEU A 99 -15.22 -0.78 12.79
N LEU A 100 -15.08 0.47 13.17
CA LEU A 100 -15.18 0.91 14.57
C LEU A 100 -16.53 1.55 14.82
N GLN A 101 -17.10 1.21 15.96
CA GLN A 101 -18.34 1.82 16.43
C GLN A 101 -18.27 2.04 17.94
N PRO A 102 -19.06 2.95 18.52
CA PRO A 102 -19.13 3.14 19.94
C PRO A 102 -19.57 1.84 20.65
N GLN A 103 -18.95 1.53 21.77
CA GLN A 103 -19.32 0.37 22.57
C GLN A 103 -20.69 0.53 23.23
N ARG A 104 -21.06 1.77 23.56
CA ARG A 104 -22.34 2.14 24.19
C ARG A 104 -23.06 3.14 23.33
N GLY A 105 -24.38 3.08 23.35
CA GLY A 105 -25.24 3.96 22.58
C GLY A 105 -25.87 3.28 21.36
N VAL A 106 -26.76 3.98 20.72
CA VAL A 106 -27.50 3.52 19.55
C VAL A 106 -27.00 4.27 18.34
N LEU A 107 -26.73 3.57 17.24
CA LEU A 107 -26.40 4.20 15.97
C LEU A 107 -27.61 4.97 15.45
N SER A 108 -27.36 6.09 14.79
CA SER A 108 -28.41 6.78 14.02
C SER A 108 -28.92 5.87 12.90
N PRO A 109 -30.17 6.06 12.43
CA PRO A 109 -30.69 5.28 11.30
C PRO A 109 -29.79 5.30 10.07
N ALA A 110 -29.20 6.45 9.76
CA ALA A 110 -28.27 6.60 8.64
C ALA A 110 -26.97 5.80 8.85
N ALA A 111 -26.40 5.86 10.06
CA ALA A 111 -25.20 5.11 10.39
C ALA A 111 -25.45 3.61 10.37
N GLU A 112 -26.62 3.14 10.87
CA GLU A 112 -27.00 1.74 10.82
C GLU A 112 -27.18 1.24 9.38
N ALA A 113 -27.82 2.02 8.52
CA ALA A 113 -27.98 1.70 7.12
C ALA A 113 -26.63 1.59 6.40
N PHE A 114 -25.71 2.53 6.69
CA PHE A 114 -24.36 2.51 6.13
C PHE A 114 -23.56 1.29 6.61
N GLN A 115 -23.65 0.95 7.89
CA GLN A 115 -23.03 -0.25 8.45
C GLN A 115 -23.51 -1.51 7.73
N LYS A 116 -24.82 -1.67 7.52
CA LYS A 116 -25.38 -2.81 6.81
C LYS A 116 -24.87 -2.91 5.39
N LEU A 117 -24.76 -1.78 4.68
CA LEU A 117 -24.17 -1.75 3.34
C LEU A 117 -22.71 -2.21 3.36
N LEU A 118 -21.90 -1.69 4.28
CA LEU A 118 -20.49 -2.07 4.41
C LEU A 118 -20.31 -3.55 4.69
N LEU A 119 -21.08 -4.10 5.63
CA LEU A 119 -20.98 -5.52 6.02
C LEU A 119 -21.44 -6.46 4.91
N GLY A 120 -22.33 -6.00 4.04
CA GLY A 120 -22.79 -6.75 2.87
C GLY A 120 -21.86 -6.68 1.67
N MET A 121 -20.84 -5.83 1.68
CA MET A 121 -19.88 -5.68 0.58
C MET A 121 -18.70 -6.64 0.74
N SER A 122 -18.20 -7.12 -0.38
CA SER A 122 -16.93 -7.85 -0.45
C SER A 122 -15.82 -6.88 -0.84
N PHE A 123 -14.82 -6.73 0.02
CA PHE A 123 -13.66 -5.89 -0.25
C PHE A 123 -12.47 -6.76 -0.65
N LYS A 124 -11.91 -6.48 -1.81
CA LYS A 124 -10.57 -6.97 -2.19
C LYS A 124 -9.56 -5.92 -1.75
N ILE A 125 -8.93 -6.21 -0.65
CA ILE A 125 -7.91 -5.34 -0.07
C ILE A 125 -6.54 -5.96 -0.24
#